data_ce720715c68f039b1d7848a0ac063802
#
_entry.id   ce720715c68f039b1d7848a0ac063802
#
_cell.length_a   1.000
_cell.length_b   1.000
_cell.length_c   1.000
_cell.angle_alpha   90.00
_cell.angle_beta   90.00
_cell.angle_gamma   90.00
#
_symmetry.space_group_name_H-M   'P 1'
#
loop_
_entity.id
_entity.type
_entity.pdbx_description
1 polymer ?
#
loop_
_entity_poly.entity_id
_entity_poly.type
_entity_poly.pdbx_seq_one_letter_code
_entity_poly.pdbx_strand_id
1 'polypeptide(L)'
;DEETLKVLPELVEITASTQDEAFIAAVDAVQQWLTSKDLEDVQSEYVQEYDLSRRHSLHLSYWTDGDTRRRGETLLRFKQMYRDSGMLTVLNGELPDYLPLVLEFCALVDRRKGRSALQAYRPSLELLRLSMKDGNLPHYGLLQSICDTLPGVSPQTQEEVQKMAGYGPPVETVGLNGYADHQLLQQASARSN
;
A
#
# COMPACT_ATOMS: atom_id res chain seq x y z
N ASP A 1 -8.76 17.72 1.31
CA ASP A 1 -9.08 19.08 1.73
C ASP A 1 -9.15 20.01 0.51
N GLU A 2 -9.44 21.30 0.70
CA GLU A 2 -9.51 22.27 -0.39
C GLU A 2 -8.16 22.48 -1.10
N GLU A 3 -7.05 22.28 -0.42
CA GLU A 3 -5.70 22.39 -1.02
C GLU A 3 -5.46 21.27 -2.02
N THR A 4 -5.87 20.05 -1.70
CA THR A 4 -5.82 18.91 -2.62
C THR A 4 -6.59 19.19 -3.91
N LEU A 5 -7.78 19.78 -3.81
CA LEU A 5 -8.58 20.14 -4.99
C LEU A 5 -7.93 21.22 -5.86
N LYS A 6 -7.15 22.14 -5.28
CA LYS A 6 -6.45 23.19 -6.04
C LYS A 6 -5.31 22.66 -6.90
N VAL A 7 -4.62 21.61 -6.45
CA VAL A 7 -3.49 21.01 -7.19
C VAL A 7 -3.94 19.92 -8.17
N LEU A 8 -5.18 19.47 -8.08
CA LEU A 8 -5.71 18.39 -8.91
C LEU A 8 -5.61 18.67 -10.43
N PRO A 9 -5.94 19.87 -10.95
CA PRO A 9 -5.82 20.16 -12.39
C PRO A 9 -4.37 20.03 -12.90
N GLU A 10 -3.40 20.47 -12.11
CA GLU A 10 -1.97 20.36 -12.45
C GLU A 10 -1.53 18.88 -12.47
N LEU A 11 -1.98 18.07 -11.50
CA LEU A 11 -1.70 16.63 -11.49
C LEU A 11 -2.27 15.91 -12.71
N VAL A 12 -3.48 16.27 -13.14
CA VAL A 12 -4.11 15.70 -14.35
C VAL A 12 -3.30 16.08 -15.60
N GLU A 13 -2.86 17.32 -15.73
CA GLU A 13 -2.05 17.80 -16.87
C GLU A 13 -0.69 17.07 -16.92
N ILE A 14 -0.01 16.97 -15.78
CA ILE A 14 1.26 16.23 -15.68
C ILE A 14 1.05 14.76 -16.05
N THR A 15 -0.01 14.15 -15.56
CA THR A 15 -0.33 12.75 -15.86
C THR A 15 -0.59 12.53 -17.34
N ALA A 16 -1.34 13.42 -17.99
CA ALA A 16 -1.60 13.35 -19.43
C ALA A 16 -0.32 13.37 -20.27
N SER A 17 0.76 13.99 -19.78
CA SER A 17 2.06 14.04 -20.46
C SER A 17 2.82 12.70 -20.41
N THR A 18 2.45 11.76 -19.55
CA THR A 18 3.15 10.46 -19.38
C THR A 18 2.93 9.48 -20.53
N GLN A 19 1.88 9.65 -21.33
CA GLN A 19 1.45 8.73 -22.37
C GLN A 19 1.12 7.30 -21.86
N ASP A 20 0.93 7.13 -20.57
CA ASP A 20 0.49 5.89 -19.93
C ASP A 20 -1.03 5.93 -19.77
N GLU A 21 -1.75 5.34 -20.73
CA GLU A 21 -3.21 5.35 -20.77
C GLU A 21 -3.84 4.75 -19.51
N ALA A 22 -3.25 3.71 -18.94
CA ALA A 22 -3.76 3.07 -17.74
C ALA A 22 -3.60 3.99 -16.51
N PHE A 23 -2.46 4.67 -16.40
CA PHE A 23 -2.21 5.63 -15.33
C PHE A 23 -3.09 6.88 -15.48
N ILE A 24 -3.26 7.39 -16.70
CA ILE A 24 -4.18 8.50 -17.00
C ILE A 24 -5.60 8.15 -16.55
N ALA A 25 -6.11 6.98 -16.96
CA ALA A 25 -7.44 6.51 -16.57
C ALA A 25 -7.59 6.35 -15.03
N ALA A 26 -6.53 5.94 -14.35
CA ALA A 26 -6.52 5.81 -12.89
C ALA A 26 -6.62 7.19 -12.18
N VAL A 27 -5.92 8.20 -12.69
CA VAL A 27 -6.00 9.57 -12.15
C VAL A 27 -7.36 10.19 -12.46
N ASP A 28 -7.89 9.99 -13.66
CA ASP A 28 -9.24 10.46 -14.05
C ASP A 28 -10.32 9.86 -13.14
N ALA A 29 -10.22 8.58 -12.79
CA ALA A 29 -11.17 7.95 -11.86
C ALA A 29 -11.18 8.61 -10.48
N VAL A 30 -10.01 8.94 -9.94
CA VAL A 30 -9.88 9.66 -8.68
C VAL A 30 -10.41 11.09 -8.81
N GLN A 31 -10.08 11.78 -9.90
CA GLN A 31 -10.60 13.12 -10.16
C GLN A 31 -12.14 13.13 -10.22
N GLN A 32 -12.73 12.18 -10.96
CA GLN A 32 -14.19 12.06 -11.05
C GLN A 32 -14.81 11.82 -9.67
N TRP A 33 -14.23 10.94 -8.86
CA TRP A 33 -14.71 10.70 -7.51
C TRP A 33 -14.63 11.97 -6.65
N LEU A 34 -13.50 12.67 -6.66
CA LEU A 34 -13.28 13.91 -5.89
C LEU A 34 -14.26 15.05 -6.28
N THR A 35 -14.74 15.06 -7.53
CA THR A 35 -15.59 16.11 -8.07
C THR A 35 -17.06 15.70 -8.23
N SER A 36 -17.41 14.44 -7.92
CA SER A 36 -18.77 13.89 -8.10
C SER A 36 -19.75 14.27 -7.00
N LYS A 37 -19.27 14.72 -5.86
CA LYS A 37 -20.01 14.96 -4.62
C LYS A 37 -19.52 16.22 -3.93
N ASP A 38 -20.24 16.65 -2.92
CA ASP A 38 -19.78 17.71 -2.04
C ASP A 38 -18.53 17.28 -1.26
N LEU A 39 -17.66 18.24 -0.93
CA LEU A 39 -16.38 17.99 -0.29
C LEU A 39 -16.52 17.25 1.06
N GLU A 40 -17.55 17.56 1.83
CA GLU A 40 -17.83 16.90 3.11
C GLU A 40 -18.14 15.41 2.93
N ASP A 41 -18.90 15.05 1.88
CA ASP A 41 -19.22 13.66 1.57
C ASP A 41 -17.96 12.89 1.16
N VAL A 42 -17.13 13.49 0.30
CA VAL A 42 -15.84 12.90 -0.12
C VAL A 42 -14.91 12.68 1.08
N GLN A 43 -14.83 13.67 1.98
CA GLN A 43 -14.03 13.57 3.20
C GLN A 43 -14.55 12.48 4.13
N SER A 44 -15.87 12.39 4.31
CA SER A 44 -16.51 11.36 5.12
C SER A 44 -16.23 9.95 4.58
N GLU A 45 -16.37 9.75 3.27
CA GLU A 45 -16.04 8.48 2.62
C GLU A 45 -14.55 8.14 2.77
N TYR A 46 -13.66 9.12 2.58
CA TYR A 46 -12.24 8.91 2.76
C TYR A 46 -11.91 8.43 4.18
N VAL A 47 -12.43 9.09 5.19
CA VAL A 47 -12.25 8.71 6.60
C VAL A 47 -12.77 7.29 6.87
N GLN A 48 -13.95 6.95 6.36
CA GLN A 48 -14.53 5.62 6.55
C GLN A 48 -13.68 4.51 5.89
N GLU A 49 -13.20 4.75 4.68
CA GLU A 49 -12.51 3.73 3.90
C GLU A 49 -11.02 3.60 4.23
N TYR A 50 -10.34 4.70 4.58
CA TYR A 50 -8.88 4.70 4.74
C TYR A 50 -8.42 4.90 6.19
N ASP A 51 -9.09 5.75 6.97
CA ASP A 51 -8.67 6.04 8.34
C ASP A 51 -9.28 5.06 9.35
N LEU A 52 -10.56 4.73 9.19
CA LEU A 52 -11.28 3.83 10.10
C LEU A 52 -11.24 2.37 9.66
N SER A 53 -11.06 2.12 8.37
CA SER A 53 -11.03 0.77 7.82
C SER A 53 -9.60 0.20 7.84
N ARG A 54 -9.42 -0.93 8.52
CA ARG A 54 -8.16 -1.69 8.45
C ARG A 54 -7.94 -2.36 7.09
N ARG A 55 -8.99 -2.47 6.27
CA ARG A 55 -8.96 -3.16 4.97
C ARG A 55 -8.15 -2.40 3.91
N HIS A 56 -8.00 -1.10 4.05
CA HIS A 56 -7.34 -0.25 3.07
C HIS A 56 -6.15 0.51 3.67
N SER A 57 -5.53 -0.07 4.72
CA SER A 57 -4.36 0.52 5.36
C SER A 57 -3.23 0.74 4.37
N LEU A 58 -2.76 1.98 4.27
CA LEU A 58 -1.63 2.38 3.42
C LEU A 58 -0.26 2.08 4.05
N HIS A 59 -0.22 1.38 5.17
CA HIS A 59 1.01 0.98 5.85
C HIS A 59 1.46 -0.42 5.38
N LEU A 60 2.59 -0.47 4.69
CA LEU A 60 3.05 -1.68 4.01
C LEU A 60 3.28 -2.86 4.95
N SER A 61 3.88 -2.62 6.12
CA SER A 61 4.18 -3.70 7.08
C SER A 61 2.93 -4.22 7.79
N TYR A 62 1.82 -3.49 7.75
CA TYR A 62 0.58 -3.93 8.37
C TYR A 62 0.07 -5.25 7.78
N TRP A 63 0.17 -5.41 6.47
CA TRP A 63 -0.32 -6.58 5.74
C TRP A 63 0.52 -7.85 5.94
N THR A 64 1.80 -7.69 6.24
CA THR A 64 2.74 -8.81 6.44
C THR A 64 3.04 -9.10 7.89
N ASP A 65 3.15 -8.06 8.71
CA ASP A 65 3.59 -8.18 10.10
C ASP A 65 2.44 -7.99 11.10
N GLY A 66 1.31 -7.41 10.67
CA GLY A 66 0.17 -7.11 11.54
C GLY A 66 0.57 -6.20 12.72
N ASP A 67 -0.16 -6.28 13.83
CA ASP A 67 0.16 -5.56 15.07
C ASP A 67 1.09 -6.37 15.98
N THR A 68 2.23 -6.81 15.46
CA THR A 68 3.18 -7.65 16.17
C THR A 68 4.49 -6.91 16.51
N ARG A 69 5.32 -7.52 17.38
CA ARG A 69 6.66 -7.02 17.68
C ARG A 69 7.54 -6.92 16.42
N ARG A 70 7.34 -7.81 15.44
CA ARG A 70 8.05 -7.79 14.15
C ARG A 70 7.84 -6.49 13.40
N ARG A 71 6.62 -5.90 13.48
CA ARG A 71 6.34 -4.60 12.87
C ARG A 71 7.27 -3.51 13.39
N GLY A 72 7.58 -3.51 14.71
CA GLY A 72 8.53 -2.56 15.28
C GLY A 72 9.92 -2.64 14.63
N GLU A 73 10.43 -3.84 14.38
CA GLU A 73 11.71 -4.05 13.70
C GLU A 73 11.65 -3.60 12.24
N THR A 74 10.54 -3.87 11.56
CA THR A 74 10.30 -3.40 10.20
C THR A 74 10.29 -1.87 10.10
N LEU A 75 9.61 -1.20 11.00
CA LEU A 75 9.58 0.27 11.05
C LEU A 75 10.97 0.87 11.28
N LEU A 76 11.80 0.22 12.10
CA LEU A 76 13.20 0.62 12.29
C LEU A 76 14.02 0.49 11.00
N ARG A 77 13.80 -0.56 10.20
CA ARG A 77 14.48 -0.74 8.89
C ARG A 77 14.12 0.36 7.91
N PHE A 78 12.85 0.77 7.84
CA PHE A 78 12.44 1.91 7.01
C PHE A 78 13.12 3.20 7.48
N LYS A 79 13.11 3.49 8.79
CA LYS A 79 13.82 4.67 9.33
C LYS A 79 15.31 4.65 9.01
N GLN A 80 15.95 3.49 9.10
CA GLN A 80 17.37 3.36 8.78
C GLN A 80 17.62 3.60 7.28
N MET A 81 16.78 3.05 6.40
CA MET A 81 16.86 3.26 4.95
C MET A 81 16.81 4.76 4.60
N TYR A 82 15.92 5.52 5.22
CA TYR A 82 15.82 6.97 5.01
C TYR A 82 17.06 7.70 5.51
N ARG A 83 17.55 7.41 6.71
CA ARG A 83 18.76 8.02 7.28
C ARG A 83 20.01 7.74 6.45
N ASP A 84 20.20 6.51 6.00
CA ASP A 84 21.34 6.09 5.17
C ASP A 84 21.34 6.75 3.79
N SER A 85 20.24 7.35 3.41
CA SER A 85 20.10 8.11 2.16
C SER A 85 20.13 9.64 2.40
N GLY A 86 20.43 10.07 3.62
CA GLY A 86 20.50 11.49 3.99
C GLY A 86 19.12 12.16 4.15
N MET A 87 18.04 11.39 4.11
CA MET A 87 16.69 11.91 4.31
C MET A 87 16.42 12.09 5.80
N LEU A 88 16.30 13.34 6.25
CA LEU A 88 15.79 13.66 7.58
C LEU A 88 14.25 13.69 7.48
N THR A 89 13.61 12.63 7.90
CA THR A 89 12.14 12.54 7.89
C THR A 89 11.57 13.15 9.16
N VAL A 90 10.84 14.23 9.02
CA VAL A 90 9.90 14.70 10.04
C VAL A 90 8.57 14.01 9.74
N LEU A 91 8.27 12.93 10.44
CA LEU A 91 7.12 12.08 10.13
C LEU A 91 5.78 12.65 10.63
N ASN A 92 5.78 13.75 11.40
CA ASN A 92 4.58 14.40 11.94
C ASN A 92 3.55 13.42 12.56
N GLY A 93 4.04 12.33 13.17
CA GLY A 93 3.20 11.26 13.71
C GLY A 93 2.92 10.10 12.76
N GLU A 94 3.28 10.21 11.48
CA GLU A 94 3.10 9.14 10.50
C GLU A 94 4.14 8.03 10.67
N LEU A 95 3.79 6.82 10.27
CA LEU A 95 4.71 5.69 10.34
C LEU A 95 5.61 5.63 9.09
N PRO A 96 6.87 5.17 9.24
CA PRO A 96 7.85 5.22 8.16
C PRO A 96 7.57 4.24 7.01
N ASP A 97 6.65 3.29 7.18
CA ASP A 97 6.20 2.34 6.15
C ASP A 97 4.93 2.82 5.41
N TYR A 98 4.54 4.08 5.61
CA TYR A 98 3.43 4.70 4.92
C TYR A 98 3.71 4.78 3.41
N LEU A 99 2.85 4.19 2.59
CA LEU A 99 3.08 4.03 1.15
C LEU A 99 3.38 5.35 0.43
N PRO A 100 2.64 6.45 0.62
CA PRO A 100 2.98 7.73 -0.02
C PRO A 100 4.39 8.21 0.32
N LEU A 101 4.85 8.06 1.57
CA LEU A 101 6.20 8.42 1.98
C LEU A 101 7.26 7.55 1.27
N VAL A 102 7.00 6.25 1.13
CA VAL A 102 7.91 5.35 0.40
C VAL A 102 7.99 5.71 -1.09
N LEU A 103 6.87 6.12 -1.69
CA LEU A 103 6.82 6.59 -3.07
C LEU A 103 7.59 7.91 -3.25
N GLU A 104 7.39 8.87 -2.35
CA GLU A 104 8.13 10.13 -2.33
C GLU A 104 9.64 9.89 -2.20
N PHE A 105 10.05 9.03 -1.25
CA PHE A 105 11.44 8.62 -1.10
C PHE A 105 12.01 8.01 -2.39
N CYS A 106 11.24 7.14 -3.04
CA CYS A 106 11.61 6.52 -4.30
C CYS A 106 11.79 7.54 -5.44
N ALA A 107 10.92 8.54 -5.49
CA ALA A 107 10.92 9.55 -6.54
C ALA A 107 12.02 10.61 -6.35
N LEU A 108 12.22 11.07 -5.13
CA LEU A 108 13.00 12.30 -4.85
C LEU A 108 14.36 12.05 -4.19
N VAL A 109 14.58 10.88 -3.55
CA VAL A 109 15.78 10.65 -2.73
C VAL A 109 16.63 9.50 -3.28
N ASP A 110 16.11 8.28 -3.28
CA ASP A 110 16.83 7.10 -3.74
C ASP A 110 15.90 6.12 -4.44
N ARG A 111 15.83 6.25 -5.77
CA ARG A 111 14.98 5.42 -6.62
C ARG A 111 15.28 3.93 -6.47
N ARG A 112 16.55 3.55 -6.31
CA ARG A 112 16.94 2.15 -6.22
C ARG A 112 16.49 1.53 -4.90
N LYS A 113 16.76 2.20 -3.78
CA LYS A 113 16.33 1.73 -2.46
C LYS A 113 14.81 1.75 -2.32
N GLY A 114 14.13 2.80 -2.81
CA GLY A 114 12.68 2.90 -2.81
C GLY A 114 12.03 1.75 -3.59
N ARG A 115 12.49 1.47 -4.82
CA ARG A 115 11.99 0.32 -5.60
C ARG A 115 12.27 -1.02 -4.92
N SER A 116 13.42 -1.18 -4.28
CA SER A 116 13.74 -2.39 -3.51
C SER A 116 12.79 -2.57 -2.32
N ALA A 117 12.45 -1.49 -1.62
CA ALA A 117 11.45 -1.51 -0.55
C ALA A 117 10.06 -1.89 -1.08
N LEU A 118 9.58 -1.24 -2.14
CA LEU A 118 8.30 -1.59 -2.77
C LEU A 118 8.25 -3.04 -3.22
N GLN A 119 9.35 -3.56 -3.80
CA GLN A 119 9.45 -4.96 -4.21
C GLN A 119 9.45 -5.92 -3.01
N ALA A 120 10.12 -5.58 -1.93
CA ALA A 120 10.14 -6.40 -0.71
C ALA A 120 8.75 -6.50 -0.06
N TYR A 121 7.94 -5.44 -0.19
CA TYR A 121 6.55 -5.39 0.30
C TYR A 121 5.52 -5.57 -0.81
N ARG A 122 5.91 -6.15 -1.95
CA ARG A 122 4.97 -6.41 -3.05
C ARG A 122 3.74 -7.22 -2.64
N PRO A 123 3.82 -8.28 -1.81
CA PRO A 123 2.61 -8.96 -1.34
C PRO A 123 1.63 -8.04 -0.62
N SER A 124 2.13 -7.09 0.18
CA SER A 124 1.30 -6.08 0.85
C SER A 124 0.60 -5.16 -0.14
N LEU A 125 1.33 -4.67 -1.16
CA LEU A 125 0.76 -3.84 -2.23
C LEU A 125 -0.33 -4.58 -3.01
N GLU A 126 -0.10 -5.86 -3.32
CA GLU A 126 -1.07 -6.68 -4.05
C GLU A 126 -2.32 -6.99 -3.22
N LEU A 127 -2.18 -7.24 -1.91
CA LEU A 127 -3.33 -7.40 -1.01
C LEU A 127 -4.15 -6.11 -0.91
N LEU A 128 -3.49 -4.97 -0.76
CA LEU A 128 -4.13 -3.65 -0.74
C LEU A 128 -4.85 -3.38 -2.07
N ARG A 129 -4.19 -3.65 -3.20
CA ARG A 129 -4.77 -3.52 -4.55
C ARG A 129 -6.01 -4.36 -4.72
N LEU A 130 -5.97 -5.64 -4.34
CA LEU A 130 -7.13 -6.54 -4.42
C LEU A 130 -8.27 -6.07 -3.50
N SER A 131 -7.94 -5.64 -2.27
CA SER A 131 -8.94 -5.09 -1.35
C SER A 131 -9.62 -3.83 -1.89
N MET A 132 -8.88 -2.91 -2.51
CA MET A 132 -9.45 -1.73 -3.16
C MET A 132 -10.30 -2.09 -4.38
N LYS A 133 -9.90 -3.11 -5.16
CA LYS A 133 -10.68 -3.64 -6.27
C LYS A 133 -12.01 -4.20 -5.81
N ASP A 134 -11.99 -5.03 -4.76
CA ASP A 134 -13.19 -5.65 -4.20
C ASP A 134 -14.14 -4.61 -3.58
N GLY A 135 -13.57 -3.54 -2.99
CA GLY A 135 -14.30 -2.39 -2.48
C GLY A 135 -14.77 -1.40 -3.55
N ASN A 136 -14.40 -1.63 -4.83
CA ASN A 136 -14.68 -0.69 -5.94
C ASN A 136 -14.21 0.74 -5.64
N LEU A 137 -13.04 0.89 -5.00
CA LEU A 137 -12.51 2.18 -4.60
C LEU A 137 -11.83 2.89 -5.77
N PRO A 138 -11.96 4.23 -5.87
CA PRO A 138 -11.42 5.01 -6.99
C PRO A 138 -9.89 4.93 -7.11
N HIS A 139 -9.19 4.70 -6.01
CA HIS A 139 -7.72 4.61 -5.97
C HIS A 139 -7.15 3.26 -6.44
N TYR A 140 -8.00 2.27 -6.75
CA TYR A 140 -7.55 0.95 -7.23
C TYR A 140 -6.58 1.04 -8.42
N GLY A 141 -6.92 1.87 -9.41
CA GLY A 141 -6.09 2.03 -10.61
C GLY A 141 -4.69 2.57 -10.32
N LEU A 142 -4.55 3.46 -9.33
CA LEU A 142 -3.24 3.96 -8.89
C LEU A 142 -2.38 2.84 -8.29
N LEU A 143 -2.98 1.98 -7.44
CA LEU A 143 -2.29 0.81 -6.88
C LEU A 143 -1.90 -0.19 -7.98
N GLN A 144 -2.76 -0.40 -8.98
CA GLN A 144 -2.46 -1.24 -10.14
C GLN A 144 -1.23 -0.68 -10.88
N SER A 145 -1.21 0.61 -11.19
CA SER A 145 -0.08 1.26 -11.87
C SER A 145 1.23 1.12 -11.07
N ILE A 146 1.19 1.26 -9.74
CA ILE A 146 2.37 1.03 -8.90
C ILE A 146 2.85 -0.42 -9.03
N CYS A 147 1.95 -1.40 -8.92
CA CYS A 147 2.29 -2.83 -9.02
C CYS A 147 2.87 -3.17 -10.40
N ASP A 148 2.36 -2.58 -11.48
CA ASP A 148 2.82 -2.80 -12.86
C ASP A 148 4.24 -2.27 -13.11
N THR A 149 4.72 -1.31 -12.31
CA THR A 149 6.12 -0.87 -12.35
C THR A 149 7.11 -1.88 -11.75
N LEU A 150 6.62 -2.85 -10.97
CA LEU A 150 7.43 -3.84 -10.27
C LEU A 150 7.57 -5.12 -11.10
N PRO A 151 8.70 -5.86 -10.98
CA PRO A 151 8.91 -7.10 -11.72
C PRO A 151 7.87 -8.19 -11.42
N GLY A 152 7.42 -8.89 -12.44
CA GLY A 152 6.50 -10.02 -12.35
C GLY A 152 5.05 -9.63 -12.59
N VAL A 153 4.19 -10.63 -12.76
CA VAL A 153 2.75 -10.46 -13.03
C VAL A 153 2.00 -10.23 -11.71
N SER A 154 1.05 -9.30 -11.71
CA SER A 154 0.19 -9.06 -10.54
C SER A 154 -0.82 -10.20 -10.35
N PRO A 155 -0.89 -10.78 -9.14
CA PRO A 155 -1.85 -11.81 -8.77
C PRO A 155 -3.29 -11.35 -8.94
N GLN A 156 -4.17 -12.27 -9.25
CA GLN A 156 -5.61 -11.97 -9.38
C GLN A 156 -6.42 -12.39 -8.14
N THR A 157 -5.83 -13.21 -7.27
CA THR A 157 -6.48 -13.69 -6.05
C THR A 157 -5.57 -13.56 -4.82
N GLN A 158 -6.16 -13.55 -3.64
CA GLN A 158 -5.40 -13.53 -2.38
C GLN A 158 -4.53 -14.78 -2.20
N GLU A 159 -4.98 -15.94 -2.70
CA GLU A 159 -4.21 -17.20 -2.66
C GLU A 159 -2.93 -17.09 -3.51
N GLU A 160 -3.02 -16.45 -4.67
CA GLU A 160 -1.84 -16.19 -5.49
C GLU A 160 -0.87 -15.23 -4.80
N VAL A 161 -1.36 -14.23 -4.07
CA VAL A 161 -0.50 -13.34 -3.26
C VAL A 161 0.16 -14.12 -2.13
N GLN A 162 -0.55 -15.02 -1.46
CA GLN A 162 0.03 -15.87 -0.41
C GLN A 162 1.15 -16.76 -0.97
N LYS A 163 0.96 -17.34 -2.14
CA LYS A 163 2.03 -18.09 -2.84
C LYS A 163 3.23 -17.22 -3.17
N MET A 164 2.99 -15.97 -3.65
CA MET A 164 4.06 -14.99 -3.90
C MET A 164 4.85 -14.67 -2.63
N ALA A 165 4.19 -14.55 -1.48
CA ALA A 165 4.81 -14.30 -0.19
C ALA A 165 5.56 -15.52 0.39
N GLY A 166 5.50 -16.68 -0.27
CA GLY A 166 6.12 -17.93 0.20
C GLY A 166 5.31 -18.65 1.28
N TYR A 167 4.06 -18.24 1.51
CA TYR A 167 3.14 -18.97 2.36
C TYR A 167 2.55 -20.14 1.56
N GLY A 168 2.49 -21.34 2.18
CA GLY A 168 1.81 -22.51 1.60
C GLY A 168 0.31 -22.25 1.40
N PRO A 169 -0.45 -23.24 0.82
CA PRO A 169 -1.88 -23.07 0.60
C PRO A 169 -2.56 -22.69 1.93
N PRO A 170 -3.57 -21.79 1.88
CA PRO A 170 -4.26 -21.36 3.10
C PRO A 170 -4.84 -22.58 3.81
N VAL A 171 -4.49 -22.75 5.07
CA VAL A 171 -5.29 -23.58 5.96
C VAL A 171 -6.59 -22.79 6.15
N GLU A 172 -7.74 -23.41 5.86
CA GLU A 172 -9.05 -22.78 5.98
C GLU A 172 -9.19 -22.08 7.34
N THR A 173 -9.02 -20.77 7.37
CA THR A 173 -9.35 -19.95 8.52
C THR A 173 -10.70 -19.32 8.27
N VAL A 174 -11.70 -19.88 8.91
CA VAL A 174 -13.04 -19.30 8.99
C VAL A 174 -12.95 -17.98 9.76
N GLY A 175 -13.10 -16.88 9.06
CA GLY A 175 -13.17 -15.53 9.63
C GLY A 175 -12.01 -14.62 9.21
N LEU A 176 -12.35 -13.61 8.44
CA LEU A 176 -11.49 -12.47 8.08
C LEU A 176 -11.25 -11.55 9.29
N ASN A 177 -10.64 -12.08 10.34
CA ASN A 177 -10.05 -11.28 11.38
C ASN A 177 -8.53 -11.33 11.19
N GLY A 178 -7.88 -10.18 11.05
CA GLY A 178 -6.43 -10.02 10.91
C GLY A 178 -5.58 -10.53 12.08
N TYR A 179 -6.07 -11.55 12.77
CA TYR A 179 -5.41 -12.32 13.82
C TYR A 179 -5.18 -13.75 13.34
N ALA A 180 -4.61 -13.91 12.14
CA ALA A 180 -4.20 -15.23 11.70
C ALA A 180 -2.94 -15.67 12.44
N ASP A 181 -3.18 -16.47 13.45
CA ASP A 181 -2.39 -17.57 13.97
C ASP A 181 -0.91 -17.38 14.28
N HIS A 182 -0.64 -16.76 15.42
CA HIS A 182 0.63 -16.98 16.17
C HIS A 182 0.88 -18.46 16.55
N GLN A 183 -0.12 -19.32 16.48
CA GLN A 183 0.00 -20.74 16.87
C GLN A 183 0.71 -21.60 15.82
N LEU A 184 0.57 -21.31 14.54
CA LEU A 184 1.23 -22.10 13.48
C LEU A 184 2.73 -21.85 13.37
N LEU A 185 3.19 -20.63 13.69
CA LEU A 185 4.61 -20.31 13.69
C LEU A 185 5.36 -20.96 14.87
N GLN A 186 4.70 -21.18 16.01
CA GLN A 186 5.30 -21.89 17.14
C GLN A 186 5.43 -23.40 16.88
N GLN A 187 4.55 -24.00 16.09
CA GLN A 187 4.64 -25.43 15.75
C GLN A 187 5.71 -25.74 14.71
N ALA A 188 6.02 -24.80 13.82
CA ALA A 188 7.08 -24.97 12.83
C ALA A 188 8.48 -24.90 13.47
N SER A 189 8.67 -24.08 14.50
CA SER A 189 9.94 -23.99 15.23
C SER A 189 10.21 -25.16 16.18
N ALA A 190 9.17 -25.88 16.61
CA ALA A 190 9.29 -27.04 17.51
C ALA A 190 9.65 -28.36 16.80
N ARG A 191 9.64 -28.39 15.46
CA ARG A 191 9.98 -29.58 14.66
C ARG A 191 11.40 -29.57 14.07
N SER A 192 12.21 -28.55 14.40
CA SER A 192 13.60 -28.42 13.93
C SER A 192 14.64 -28.62 15.04
N ASN A 193 14.27 -29.28 16.13
CA ASN A 193 15.22 -29.77 17.15
C ASN A 193 15.17 -31.31 17.24
#